data_c2f4dde8a9b8fa69b3fe169cf4e606cd
#
_entry.id   c2f4dde8a9b8fa69b3fe169cf4e606cd
#
_cell.length_a   1.000
_cell.length_b   1.000
_cell.length_c   1.000
_cell.angle_alpha   90.00
_cell.angle_beta   90.00
_cell.angle_gamma   90.00
#
_symmetry.space_group_name_H-M   'P 1'
#
loop_
_entity.id
_entity.type
_entity.pdbx_description
1 polymer ?
#
loop_
_entity_poly.entity_id
_entity_poly.type
_entity_poly.pdbx_seq_one_letter_code
_entity_poly.pdbx_strand_id
1 'polypeptide(L)'
;MTSNRWIINRIGLLNFWYYDEEEFDFTGGRLLLRGANGSGKSVTMQSFIPLLLDGNKSPERLDPFGSRARKLENYLLGEEDTGENERTGYLYMEFKKAQSDQYLTLGLGLHAKRGRPMDFWGFALTDGRRVGRNFRLAKQTGEKVSLTKQELKNRVGEGGEVHERQKDYMAMVNRLLFGYDRLEEYDELIKLLVQLRTPKLSKDFKPTVIYDILTNSLQPLSDEDLRPMSEAIENMDNIKSRLDQLQESKKAADRLGREFDKYNTFLLWEKAGKYLQSAEEVVKAEAEEKRLESAVEEYIQLHQGAEVKLATLKSEQDALQVKQGELMQHDSFRIMERLNKHTVDLAEWEKEKALKIGAVEQKEERE
;
A
#
# COMPACT_ATOMS: atom_id res chain seq x y z
N MET A 1 -4.06 22.69 30.63
CA MET A 1 -3.60 21.30 30.88
C MET A 1 -2.63 20.92 29.78
N THR A 2 -1.34 20.81 30.06
CA THR A 2 -0.34 20.35 29.09
C THR A 2 -0.57 18.86 28.87
N SER A 3 -1.05 18.50 27.70
CA SER A 3 -1.26 17.10 27.31
C SER A 3 0.06 16.33 27.39
N ASN A 4 0.07 15.16 28.06
CA ASN A 4 1.24 14.26 28.11
C ASN A 4 1.40 13.50 26.78
N ARG A 5 1.58 14.24 25.70
CA ARG A 5 1.72 13.75 24.33
C ARG A 5 3.15 13.42 23.97
N TRP A 6 3.33 12.60 22.96
CA TRP A 6 4.61 12.33 22.35
C TRP A 6 5.14 13.57 21.61
N ILE A 7 6.40 13.89 21.82
CA ILE A 7 7.13 14.97 21.13
C ILE A 7 8.35 14.35 20.47
N ILE A 8 8.66 14.74 19.25
CA ILE A 8 9.87 14.31 18.56
C ILE A 8 11.07 14.84 19.36
N ASN A 9 11.94 13.93 19.78
CA ASN A 9 13.11 14.23 20.56
C ASN A 9 14.39 14.18 19.73
N ARG A 10 14.50 13.20 18.82
CA ARG A 10 15.69 12.99 18.00
C ARG A 10 15.36 12.19 16.76
N ILE A 11 16.08 12.46 15.68
CA ILE A 11 16.09 11.63 14.47
C ILE A 11 17.52 11.21 14.16
N GLY A 12 17.69 10.07 13.50
CA GLY A 12 18.99 9.61 13.09
C GLY A 12 18.97 8.75 11.83
N LEU A 13 20.11 8.75 11.17
CA LEU A 13 20.38 7.98 9.97
C LEU A 13 21.65 7.14 10.17
N LEU A 14 21.63 5.95 9.63
CA LEU A 14 22.79 5.06 9.57
C LEU A 14 22.90 4.52 8.15
N ASN A 15 24.07 4.69 7.52
CA ASN A 15 24.34 4.24 6.16
C ASN A 15 23.26 4.68 5.15
N PHE A 16 22.87 5.93 5.22
CA PHE A 16 21.84 6.47 4.34
C PHE A 16 22.34 7.75 3.66
N TRP A 17 22.29 7.80 2.36
CA TRP A 17 22.85 8.83 1.50
C TRP A 17 24.36 9.00 1.79
N TYR A 18 24.86 10.21 2.02
CA TYR A 18 26.25 10.48 2.40
C TYR A 18 26.50 10.43 3.92
N TYR A 19 25.50 10.01 4.71
CA TYR A 19 25.65 9.89 6.15
C TYR A 19 26.03 8.47 6.53
N ASP A 20 27.15 8.28 7.21
CA ASP A 20 27.52 7.00 7.82
C ASP A 20 26.72 6.79 9.10
N GLU A 21 26.72 7.77 9.99
CA GLU A 21 25.84 7.84 11.17
C GLU A 21 25.70 9.30 11.58
N GLU A 22 24.47 9.78 11.58
CA GLU A 22 24.17 11.16 11.96
C GLU A 22 22.91 11.20 12.81
N GLU A 23 22.94 12.05 13.83
CA GLU A 23 21.81 12.29 14.74
C GLU A 23 21.48 13.78 14.76
N PHE A 24 20.19 14.11 14.79
CA PHE A 24 19.69 15.48 14.92
C PHE A 24 18.76 15.58 16.13
N ASP A 25 19.14 16.36 17.11
CA ASP A 25 18.37 16.60 18.31
C ASP A 25 17.33 17.71 18.10
N PHE A 26 16.14 17.49 18.61
CA PHE A 26 15.03 18.43 18.58
C PHE A 26 14.91 19.15 19.92
N THR A 27 14.80 20.46 19.89
CA THR A 27 14.51 21.27 21.07
C THR A 27 13.02 21.56 21.14
N GLY A 28 12.32 20.96 22.11
CA GLY A 28 10.86 21.13 22.24
C GLY A 28 10.08 20.69 21.00
N GLY A 29 10.53 19.64 20.31
CA GLY A 29 9.91 19.11 19.09
C GLY A 29 10.20 19.94 17.82
N ARG A 30 11.20 20.84 17.86
CA ARG A 30 11.58 21.72 16.73
C ARG A 30 13.01 21.47 16.30
N LEU A 31 13.21 21.40 14.98
CA LEU A 31 14.52 21.30 14.35
C LEU A 31 14.63 22.34 13.24
N LEU A 32 15.72 23.11 13.22
CA LEU A 32 16.04 24.04 12.15
C LEU A 32 17.32 23.61 11.44
N LEU A 33 17.18 23.17 10.19
CA LEU A 33 18.31 22.82 9.32
C LEU A 33 18.75 24.06 8.53
N ARG A 34 20.01 24.48 8.67
CA ARG A 34 20.62 25.58 7.92
C ARG A 34 21.80 25.07 7.09
N GLY A 35 22.03 25.66 5.94
CA GLY A 35 23.15 25.32 5.07
C GLY A 35 22.95 25.87 3.66
N ALA A 36 23.99 25.81 2.85
CA ALA A 36 23.97 26.19 1.43
C ALA A 36 23.07 25.31 0.59
N ASN A 37 22.76 25.73 -0.64
CA ASN A 37 22.05 24.86 -1.59
C ASN A 37 22.91 23.62 -1.88
N GLY A 38 22.28 22.44 -1.95
CA GLY A 38 23.00 21.18 -2.13
C GLY A 38 23.50 20.51 -0.84
N SER A 39 23.42 21.15 0.33
CA SER A 39 23.94 20.60 1.60
C SER A 39 23.10 19.48 2.23
N GLY A 40 22.15 18.89 1.49
CA GLY A 40 21.36 17.76 1.97
C GLY A 40 20.15 18.07 2.84
N LYS A 41 19.86 19.33 3.18
CA LYS A 41 18.71 19.70 4.04
C LYS A 41 17.39 19.07 3.60
N SER A 42 17.08 19.16 2.30
CA SER A 42 15.84 18.62 1.75
C SER A 42 15.82 17.09 1.81
N VAL A 43 16.94 16.43 1.53
CA VAL A 43 17.05 14.97 1.61
C VAL A 43 16.84 14.52 3.04
N THR A 44 17.50 15.14 4.01
CA THR A 44 17.34 14.83 5.43
C THR A 44 15.88 14.96 5.87
N MET A 45 15.25 16.11 5.60
CA MET A 45 13.83 16.32 5.95
C MET A 45 12.88 15.31 5.25
N GLN A 46 13.10 15.06 3.97
CA GLN A 46 12.26 14.19 3.17
C GLN A 46 12.38 12.71 3.57
N SER A 47 13.52 12.30 4.12
CA SER A 47 13.76 10.93 4.57
C SER A 47 12.98 10.57 5.83
N PHE A 48 12.56 11.52 6.64
CA PHE A 48 11.89 11.23 7.91
C PHE A 48 10.36 11.33 7.82
N ILE A 49 9.83 12.42 7.29
CA ILE A 49 8.39 12.64 7.25
C ILE A 49 7.93 12.80 5.80
N PRO A 50 6.98 12.00 5.33
CA PRO A 50 6.18 11.00 6.03
C PRO A 50 6.75 9.58 6.01
N LEU A 51 7.88 9.32 5.33
CA LEU A 51 8.41 7.96 5.11
C LEU A 51 8.45 7.12 6.39
N LEU A 52 8.93 7.70 7.50
CA LEU A 52 9.04 7.03 8.79
C LEU A 52 7.69 6.82 9.49
N LEU A 53 6.63 7.47 9.04
CA LEU A 53 5.29 7.32 9.62
C LEU A 53 4.47 6.26 8.91
N ASP A 54 4.64 6.07 7.61
CA ASP A 54 3.85 5.11 6.82
C ASP A 54 4.65 3.96 6.21
N GLY A 55 5.98 4.08 6.16
CA GLY A 55 6.86 3.08 5.53
C GLY A 55 6.69 2.95 4.02
N ASN A 56 6.06 3.90 3.37
CA ASN A 56 5.81 3.85 1.94
C ASN A 56 7.06 4.27 1.15
N LYS A 57 7.64 3.32 0.41
CA LYS A 57 8.88 3.48 -0.36
C LYS A 57 8.72 4.21 -1.69
N SER A 58 7.52 4.66 -2.04
CA SER A 58 7.29 5.30 -3.35
C SER A 58 8.13 6.58 -3.48
N PRO A 59 8.64 6.88 -4.69
CA PRO A 59 9.45 8.09 -4.92
C PRO A 59 8.75 9.39 -4.51
N GLU A 60 7.43 9.44 -4.59
CA GLU A 60 6.60 10.58 -4.21
C GLU A 60 6.71 10.91 -2.71
N ARG A 61 7.08 9.92 -1.88
CA ARG A 61 7.30 10.14 -0.43
C ARG A 61 8.56 10.93 -0.16
N LEU A 62 9.59 10.79 -1.00
CA LEU A 62 10.82 11.58 -0.90
C LEU A 62 10.67 12.94 -1.57
N ASP A 63 10.10 12.98 -2.75
CA ASP A 63 9.91 14.20 -3.51
C ASP A 63 8.60 14.14 -4.32
N PRO A 64 7.52 14.76 -3.84
CA PRO A 64 6.22 14.75 -4.53
C PRO A 64 6.25 15.31 -5.95
N PHE A 65 7.28 16.12 -6.28
CA PHE A 65 7.51 16.67 -7.60
C PHE A 65 8.78 16.12 -8.25
N GLY A 66 9.46 15.18 -7.59
CA GLY A 66 10.70 14.61 -8.06
C GLY A 66 10.51 13.69 -9.24
N SER A 67 11.51 13.68 -10.11
CA SER A 67 11.61 12.69 -11.15
C SER A 67 11.63 11.28 -10.54
N ARG A 68 11.15 10.29 -11.29
CA ARG A 68 11.27 8.86 -10.95
C ARG A 68 12.71 8.40 -10.67
N ALA A 69 13.69 9.26 -10.91
CA ALA A 69 15.09 9.05 -10.60
C ALA A 69 15.42 9.10 -9.09
N ARG A 70 14.58 9.70 -8.25
CA ARG A 70 14.78 9.75 -6.79
C ARG A 70 14.20 8.52 -6.09
N LYS A 71 14.77 7.36 -6.38
CA LYS A 71 14.44 6.12 -5.68
C LYS A 71 15.24 6.02 -4.38
N LEU A 72 14.63 5.44 -3.33
CA LEU A 72 15.31 5.16 -2.05
C LEU A 72 16.57 4.33 -2.23
N GLU A 73 16.59 3.43 -3.21
CA GLU A 73 17.75 2.62 -3.58
C GLU A 73 18.98 3.48 -3.90
N ASN A 74 18.80 4.60 -4.62
CA ASN A 74 19.88 5.52 -4.97
C ASN A 74 20.44 6.25 -3.74
N TYR A 75 19.62 6.45 -2.71
CA TYR A 75 20.09 7.02 -1.44
C TYR A 75 20.87 6.01 -0.58
N LEU A 76 20.70 4.72 -0.83
CA LEU A 76 21.47 3.68 -0.16
C LEU A 76 22.75 3.33 -0.93
N LEU A 77 22.63 3.10 -2.23
CA LEU A 77 23.72 2.55 -3.04
C LEU A 77 24.58 3.62 -3.72
N GLY A 78 24.10 4.87 -3.79
CA GLY A 78 24.77 5.92 -4.56
C GLY A 78 24.57 5.76 -6.08
N GLU A 79 25.31 6.54 -6.88
CA GLU A 79 25.29 6.49 -8.34
C GLU A 79 25.91 5.18 -8.87
N GLU A 80 25.58 4.80 -10.11
CA GLU A 80 25.97 3.49 -10.67
C GLU A 80 27.47 3.30 -10.73
N ASP A 81 28.21 4.35 -11.03
CA ASP A 81 29.67 4.29 -11.26
C ASP A 81 30.52 4.39 -9.98
N THR A 82 29.95 4.91 -8.89
CA THR A 82 30.72 5.20 -7.66
C THR A 82 30.12 4.59 -6.39
N GLY A 83 28.97 3.96 -6.50
CA GLY A 83 28.22 3.46 -5.38
C GLY A 83 28.52 2.01 -5.01
N GLU A 84 27.99 1.63 -3.85
CA GLU A 84 28.08 0.25 -3.36
C GLU A 84 27.13 -0.69 -4.11
N ASN A 85 27.49 -1.98 -4.18
CA ASN A 85 26.64 -2.99 -4.80
C ASN A 85 25.53 -3.50 -3.87
N GLU A 86 25.77 -3.41 -2.56
CA GLU A 86 24.85 -3.88 -1.53
C GLU A 86 25.07 -3.07 -0.25
N ARG A 87 23.99 -2.51 0.31
CA ARG A 87 24.07 -1.71 1.54
C ARG A 87 22.80 -1.83 2.37
N THR A 88 22.98 -1.89 3.68
CA THR A 88 21.88 -1.80 4.65
C THR A 88 21.96 -0.48 5.39
N GLY A 89 20.88 0.28 5.36
CA GLY A 89 20.74 1.55 6.05
C GLY A 89 19.55 1.57 6.99
N TYR A 90 19.59 2.49 7.95
CA TYR A 90 18.55 2.69 8.94
C TYR A 90 18.17 4.16 9.05
N LEU A 91 16.89 4.39 9.22
CA LEU A 91 16.32 5.67 9.61
C LEU A 91 15.54 5.45 10.91
N TYR A 92 15.65 6.35 11.88
CA TYR A 92 14.86 6.24 13.10
C TYR A 92 14.43 7.61 13.61
N MET A 93 13.32 7.64 14.34
CA MET A 93 12.76 8.80 15.00
C MET A 93 12.43 8.42 16.45
N GLU A 94 13.02 9.10 17.38
CA GLU A 94 12.79 8.93 18.80
C GLU A 94 11.81 10.00 19.28
N PHE A 95 10.81 9.55 20.00
CA PHE A 95 9.84 10.39 20.67
C PHE A 95 10.05 10.33 22.18
N LYS A 96 9.80 11.43 22.84
CA LYS A 96 9.79 11.54 24.29
C LYS A 96 8.42 12.05 24.73
N LYS A 97 7.87 11.54 25.83
CA LYS A 97 6.68 12.13 26.44
C LYS A 97 7.02 13.46 27.09
N ALA A 98 6.12 14.44 26.94
CA ALA A 98 6.34 15.80 27.39
C ALA A 98 6.61 15.91 28.91
N GLN A 99 6.04 15.01 29.72
CA GLN A 99 6.07 15.09 31.18
C GLN A 99 6.72 13.88 31.85
N SER A 100 7.34 12.97 31.10
CA SER A 100 8.02 11.80 31.66
C SER A 100 9.23 11.40 30.84
N ASP A 101 10.12 10.60 31.43
CA ASP A 101 11.28 10.05 30.71
C ASP A 101 10.93 8.74 29.97
N GLN A 102 9.71 8.68 29.43
CA GLN A 102 9.31 7.60 28.54
C GLN A 102 9.72 7.90 27.10
N TYR A 103 10.36 6.94 26.47
CA TYR A 103 10.84 7.03 25.11
C TYR A 103 10.16 5.97 24.23
N LEU A 104 9.89 6.34 23.00
CA LEU A 104 9.42 5.47 21.94
C LEU A 104 10.27 5.73 20.71
N THR A 105 10.86 4.72 20.14
CA THR A 105 11.60 4.86 18.88
C THR A 105 10.91 4.08 17.77
N LEU A 106 10.62 4.77 16.68
CA LEU A 106 10.20 4.16 15.42
C LEU A 106 11.37 4.17 14.45
N GLY A 107 11.51 3.14 13.64
CA GLY A 107 12.57 3.10 12.65
C GLY A 107 12.25 2.21 11.46
N LEU A 108 13.00 2.46 10.40
CA LEU A 108 13.00 1.70 9.17
C LEU A 108 14.39 1.14 8.89
N GLY A 109 14.45 -0.13 8.57
CA GLY A 109 15.62 -0.76 7.98
C GLY A 109 15.36 -0.97 6.49
N LEU A 110 16.33 -0.62 5.69
CA LEU A 110 16.30 -0.67 4.24
C LEU A 110 17.55 -1.43 3.77
N HIS A 111 17.35 -2.45 2.97
CA HIS A 111 18.44 -3.18 2.38
C HIS A 111 18.30 -3.17 0.87
N ALA A 112 19.28 -2.60 0.20
CA ALA A 112 19.32 -2.52 -1.25
C ALA A 112 20.51 -3.33 -1.80
N LYS A 113 20.24 -4.01 -2.92
CA LYS A 113 21.22 -4.73 -3.71
C LYS A 113 20.96 -4.44 -5.19
N ARG A 114 21.99 -4.06 -5.95
CA ARG A 114 21.82 -3.74 -7.36
C ARG A 114 21.16 -4.87 -8.12
N GLY A 115 20.16 -4.52 -8.94
CA GLY A 115 19.41 -5.49 -9.75
C GLY A 115 18.39 -6.34 -8.96
N ARG A 116 18.14 -6.03 -7.69
CA ARG A 116 17.11 -6.70 -6.88
C ARG A 116 16.15 -5.68 -6.26
N PRO A 117 14.90 -6.05 -6.02
CA PRO A 117 13.98 -5.20 -5.25
C PRO A 117 14.55 -4.93 -3.85
N MET A 118 14.39 -3.70 -3.39
CA MET A 118 14.83 -3.27 -2.07
C MET A 118 13.99 -3.93 -0.98
N ASP A 119 14.63 -4.59 -0.02
CA ASP A 119 14.00 -5.11 1.18
C ASP A 119 13.70 -3.99 2.18
N PHE A 120 12.64 -4.16 2.92
CA PHE A 120 12.12 -3.21 3.88
C PHE A 120 11.67 -3.92 5.14
N TRP A 121 11.95 -3.33 6.28
CA TRP A 121 11.34 -3.68 7.56
C TRP A 121 11.23 -2.45 8.44
N GLY A 122 10.09 -2.31 9.10
CA GLY A 122 9.87 -1.28 10.09
C GLY A 122 9.97 -1.86 11.51
N PHE A 123 10.41 -1.06 12.46
CA PHE A 123 10.49 -1.48 13.86
C PHE A 123 10.07 -0.39 14.82
N ALA A 124 9.66 -0.80 16.02
CA ALA A 124 9.44 0.08 17.15
C ALA A 124 10.16 -0.47 18.39
N LEU A 125 10.73 0.42 19.20
CA LEU A 125 11.21 0.14 20.55
C LEU A 125 10.25 0.81 21.53
N THR A 126 9.60 0.01 22.35
CA THR A 126 8.55 0.48 23.29
C THR A 126 8.96 0.37 24.75
N ASP A 127 10.10 -0.24 25.01
CA ASP A 127 10.66 -0.51 26.35
C ASP A 127 11.58 0.60 26.88
N GLY A 128 11.62 1.74 26.19
CA GLY A 128 12.47 2.86 26.58
C GLY A 128 13.92 2.76 26.12
N ARG A 129 14.31 1.69 25.41
CA ARG A 129 15.63 1.63 24.78
C ARG A 129 15.77 2.71 23.70
N ARG A 130 16.97 3.27 23.63
CA ARG A 130 17.29 4.42 22.76
C ARG A 130 18.42 4.06 21.82
N VAL A 131 18.21 4.30 20.54
CA VAL A 131 19.24 4.07 19.51
C VAL A 131 20.45 4.99 19.78
N GLY A 132 21.65 4.48 19.57
CA GLY A 132 22.91 5.21 19.84
C GLY A 132 23.27 5.33 21.34
N ARG A 133 22.39 4.91 22.25
CA ARG A 133 22.66 4.90 23.70
C ARG A 133 22.77 3.45 24.22
N ASN A 134 21.66 2.84 24.51
CA ASN A 134 21.55 1.47 25.01
C ASN A 134 21.01 0.47 24.00
N PHE A 135 20.75 0.93 22.76
CA PHE A 135 20.39 0.09 21.61
C PHE A 135 21.22 0.49 20.39
N ARG A 136 21.83 -0.45 19.71
CA ARG A 136 22.70 -0.18 18.56
C ARG A 136 22.15 -0.84 17.29
N LEU A 137 22.15 -0.11 16.16
CA LEU A 137 21.74 -0.59 14.84
C LEU A 137 22.92 -1.17 14.02
N ALA A 138 24.13 -1.11 14.57
CA ALA A 138 25.34 -1.68 13.97
C ALA A 138 26.09 -2.58 14.95
N LYS A 139 26.90 -3.47 14.41
CA LYS A 139 27.92 -4.23 15.13
C LYS A 139 29.20 -3.41 15.23
N GLN A 140 29.94 -3.57 16.32
CA GLN A 140 31.26 -2.99 16.49
C GLN A 140 32.29 -4.13 16.44
N THR A 141 32.52 -4.70 15.27
CA THR A 141 33.53 -5.76 15.05
C THR A 141 34.53 -5.26 14.01
N GLY A 142 35.38 -4.29 14.39
CA GLY A 142 36.36 -3.69 13.47
C GLY A 142 35.73 -2.64 12.55
N GLU A 143 35.07 -3.05 11.50
CA GLU A 143 34.25 -2.18 10.65
C GLU A 143 32.81 -2.08 11.19
N LYS A 144 32.22 -0.91 11.04
CA LYS A 144 30.85 -0.65 11.47
C LYS A 144 29.86 -1.24 10.48
N VAL A 145 29.38 -2.44 10.75
CA VAL A 145 28.43 -3.16 9.90
C VAL A 145 27.02 -3.03 10.47
N SER A 146 26.09 -2.52 9.64
CA SER A 146 24.68 -2.44 9.99
C SER A 146 24.08 -3.81 10.29
N LEU A 147 23.15 -3.87 11.24
CA LEU A 147 22.44 -5.10 11.54
C LEU A 147 21.62 -5.55 10.31
N THR A 148 21.60 -6.84 10.10
CA THR A 148 20.62 -7.44 9.21
C THR A 148 19.23 -7.44 9.84
N LYS A 149 18.20 -7.66 9.05
CA LYS A 149 16.81 -7.77 9.52
C LYS A 149 16.66 -8.78 10.67
N GLN A 150 17.26 -9.96 10.53
CA GLN A 150 17.18 -11.02 11.55
C GLN A 150 17.89 -10.65 12.84
N GLU A 151 19.04 -10.03 12.73
CA GLU A 151 19.80 -9.57 13.90
C GLU A 151 19.08 -8.44 14.63
N LEU A 152 18.44 -7.52 13.88
CA LEU A 152 17.59 -6.51 14.47
C LEU A 152 16.42 -7.14 15.23
N LYS A 153 15.71 -8.09 14.59
CA LYS A 153 14.57 -8.77 15.19
C LYS A 153 14.95 -9.46 16.50
N ASN A 154 16.09 -10.16 16.51
CA ASN A 154 16.62 -10.80 17.71
C ASN A 154 17.00 -9.77 18.80
N ARG A 155 17.56 -8.63 18.40
CA ARG A 155 17.95 -7.57 19.34
C ARG A 155 16.78 -6.77 19.88
N VAL A 156 15.74 -6.56 19.09
CA VAL A 156 14.49 -5.94 19.54
C VAL A 156 13.81 -6.85 20.56
N GLY A 157 13.69 -8.14 20.27
CA GLY A 157 13.10 -9.13 21.19
C GLY A 157 11.71 -8.71 21.64
N GLU A 158 11.42 -8.90 22.94
CA GLU A 158 10.13 -8.56 23.54
C GLU A 158 9.95 -7.04 23.81
N GLY A 159 11.01 -6.27 23.72
CA GLY A 159 11.00 -4.82 24.00
C GLY A 159 10.51 -3.96 22.84
N GLY A 160 9.95 -4.55 21.79
CA GLY A 160 9.43 -3.85 20.65
C GLY A 160 8.83 -4.78 19.59
N GLU A 161 8.58 -4.23 18.41
CA GLU A 161 7.97 -4.93 17.30
C GLU A 161 8.78 -4.72 16.02
N VAL A 162 8.78 -5.72 15.14
CA VAL A 162 9.40 -5.63 13.80
C VAL A 162 8.41 -6.16 12.76
N HIS A 163 8.09 -5.33 11.76
CA HIS A 163 7.15 -5.63 10.69
C HIS A 163 7.82 -5.56 9.32
N GLU A 164 7.55 -6.55 8.48
CA GLU A 164 8.11 -6.64 7.12
C GLU A 164 7.16 -6.09 6.05
N ARG A 165 5.89 -5.89 6.41
CA ARG A 165 4.87 -5.33 5.51
C ARG A 165 4.59 -3.88 5.86
N GLN A 166 4.50 -3.06 4.85
CA GLN A 166 4.22 -1.63 4.98
C GLN A 166 2.91 -1.36 5.74
N LYS A 167 1.84 -2.11 5.44
CA LYS A 167 0.55 -1.94 6.12
C LYS A 167 0.61 -2.26 7.61
N ASP A 168 1.34 -3.33 7.98
CA ASP A 168 1.47 -3.73 9.38
C ASP A 168 2.29 -2.71 10.17
N TYR A 169 3.37 -2.19 9.55
CA TYR A 169 4.15 -1.09 10.11
C TYR A 169 3.29 0.17 10.30
N MET A 170 2.54 0.57 9.28
CA MET A 170 1.66 1.73 9.33
C MET A 170 0.59 1.59 10.42
N ALA A 171 0.00 0.40 10.57
CA ALA A 171 -0.96 0.11 11.64
C ALA A 171 -0.31 0.18 13.04
N MET A 172 0.93 -0.32 13.19
CA MET A 172 1.71 -0.21 14.42
C MET A 172 1.98 1.26 14.77
N VAL A 173 2.43 2.07 13.82
CA VAL A 173 2.68 3.49 14.04
C VAL A 173 1.41 4.24 14.43
N ASN A 174 0.29 3.99 13.75
CA ASN A 174 -1.01 4.54 14.12
C ASN A 174 -1.36 4.20 15.57
N ARG A 175 -1.27 2.94 15.96
CA ARG A 175 -1.58 2.46 17.31
C ARG A 175 -0.69 3.11 18.38
N LEU A 176 0.60 3.30 18.09
CA LEU A 176 1.57 3.80 19.09
C LEU A 176 1.55 5.32 19.25
N LEU A 177 1.27 6.07 18.17
CA LEU A 177 1.39 7.53 18.17
C LEU A 177 0.08 8.28 18.01
N PHE A 178 -0.82 7.81 17.15
CA PHE A 178 -1.97 8.60 16.70
C PHE A 178 -3.30 8.09 17.27
N GLY A 179 -3.53 6.77 17.25
CA GLY A 179 -4.72 6.15 17.85
C GLY A 179 -6.01 6.33 17.04
N TYR A 180 -5.92 6.47 15.70
CA TYR A 180 -7.09 6.45 14.83
C TYR A 180 -7.73 5.07 14.82
N ASP A 181 -9.06 5.01 14.89
CA ASP A 181 -9.79 3.74 14.87
C ASP A 181 -9.69 3.03 13.52
N ARG A 182 -9.67 3.81 12.43
CA ARG A 182 -9.55 3.30 11.07
C ARG A 182 -8.23 3.71 10.45
N LEU A 183 -7.59 2.77 9.75
CA LEU A 183 -6.31 3.00 9.10
C LEU A 183 -6.42 4.00 7.94
N GLU A 184 -7.60 4.10 7.32
CA GLU A 184 -7.90 5.05 6.26
C GLU A 184 -7.80 6.50 6.75
N GLU A 185 -8.27 6.80 7.94
CA GLU A 185 -8.17 8.14 8.56
C GLU A 185 -6.70 8.52 8.82
N TYR A 186 -5.91 7.54 9.25
CA TYR A 186 -4.47 7.74 9.40
C TYR A 186 -3.77 7.98 8.04
N ASP A 187 -4.16 7.25 6.98
CA ASP A 187 -3.61 7.46 5.64
C ASP A 187 -3.96 8.86 5.10
N GLU A 188 -5.14 9.39 5.39
CA GLU A 188 -5.51 10.76 5.05
C GLU A 188 -4.63 11.80 5.77
N LEU A 189 -4.33 11.61 7.05
CA LEU A 189 -3.36 12.45 7.76
C LEU A 189 -1.99 12.42 7.07
N ILE A 190 -1.49 11.25 6.68
CA ILE A 190 -0.22 11.13 5.98
C ILE A 190 -0.25 11.85 4.62
N LYS A 191 -1.33 11.71 3.86
CA LYS A 191 -1.53 12.46 2.60
C LYS A 191 -1.47 13.96 2.82
N LEU A 192 -2.12 14.45 3.88
CA LEU A 192 -2.07 15.87 4.26
C LEU A 192 -0.64 16.32 4.59
N LEU A 193 0.12 15.52 5.35
CA LEU A 193 1.52 15.81 5.67
C LEU A 193 2.41 15.87 4.40
N VAL A 194 2.16 15.00 3.43
CA VAL A 194 2.84 15.04 2.12
C VAL A 194 2.53 16.35 1.39
N GLN A 195 1.27 16.78 1.38
CA GLN A 195 0.84 18.01 0.74
C GLN A 195 1.46 19.25 1.42
N LEU A 196 1.42 19.33 2.75
CA LEU A 196 1.98 20.45 3.52
C LEU A 196 3.49 20.57 3.37
N ARG A 197 4.19 19.46 3.19
CA ARG A 197 5.66 19.47 2.97
C ARG A 197 6.05 20.08 1.63
N THR A 198 5.13 20.22 0.71
CA THR A 198 5.38 20.61 -0.67
C THR A 198 5.32 22.13 -0.84
N PRO A 199 6.44 22.89 -0.74
CA PRO A 199 6.40 24.34 -0.82
C PRO A 199 6.29 24.89 -2.25
N LYS A 200 6.23 24.06 -3.28
CA LYS A 200 6.25 24.47 -4.68
C LYS A 200 5.00 24.03 -5.44
N LEU A 201 3.87 24.61 -5.12
CA LEU A 201 2.66 24.55 -5.94
C LEU A 201 2.84 25.15 -7.36
N SER A 202 3.97 25.82 -7.65
CA SER A 202 4.05 26.73 -8.80
C SER A 202 4.85 26.24 -9.99
N LYS A 203 5.57 25.11 -9.94
CA LYS A 203 6.39 24.68 -11.10
C LYS A 203 5.68 23.72 -12.07
N ASP A 204 4.72 22.94 -11.59
CA ASP A 204 3.91 22.08 -12.43
C ASP A 204 2.45 22.18 -11.99
N PHE A 205 1.80 23.27 -12.45
CA PHE A 205 0.37 23.47 -12.28
C PHE A 205 -0.39 22.35 -13.03
N LYS A 206 -0.69 21.27 -12.33
CA LYS A 206 -1.62 20.26 -12.83
C LYS A 206 -2.99 20.53 -12.22
N PRO A 207 -4.01 20.86 -13.02
CA PRO A 207 -5.37 21.13 -12.52
C PRO A 207 -5.91 19.99 -11.63
N THR A 208 -5.52 18.74 -11.91
CA THR A 208 -5.89 17.55 -11.13
C THR A 208 -5.35 17.61 -9.69
N VAL A 209 -4.12 18.06 -9.49
CA VAL A 209 -3.53 18.15 -8.13
C VAL A 209 -4.23 19.22 -7.29
N ILE A 210 -4.62 20.34 -7.91
CA ILE A 210 -5.41 21.36 -7.22
C ILE A 210 -6.81 20.85 -6.88
N TYR A 211 -7.43 20.12 -7.78
CA TYR A 211 -8.71 19.48 -7.53
C TYR A 211 -8.62 18.54 -6.32
N ASP A 212 -7.59 17.69 -6.26
CA ASP A 212 -7.37 16.77 -5.15
C ASP A 212 -7.11 17.51 -3.83
N ILE A 213 -6.29 18.60 -3.85
CA ILE A 213 -6.03 19.43 -2.68
C ILE A 213 -7.32 20.11 -2.20
N LEU A 214 -8.09 20.68 -3.09
CA LEU A 214 -9.36 21.33 -2.75
C LEU A 214 -10.37 20.33 -2.20
N THR A 215 -10.50 19.16 -2.83
CA THR A 215 -11.41 18.10 -2.40
C THR A 215 -11.06 17.59 -0.99
N ASN A 216 -9.77 17.45 -0.69
CA ASN A 216 -9.32 16.97 0.62
C ASN A 216 -9.23 18.07 1.70
N SER A 217 -9.25 19.35 1.31
CA SER A 217 -9.14 20.49 2.24
C SER A 217 -10.49 21.14 2.55
N LEU A 218 -11.51 20.85 1.76
CA LEU A 218 -12.86 21.37 2.01
C LEU A 218 -13.49 20.58 3.16
N GLN A 219 -14.14 21.29 4.07
CA GLN A 219 -14.96 20.65 5.10
C GLN A 219 -16.06 19.81 4.44
N PRO A 220 -16.41 18.66 5.02
CA PRO A 220 -17.54 17.89 4.52
C PRO A 220 -18.76 18.80 4.48
N LEU A 221 -19.41 18.82 3.32
CA LEU A 221 -20.65 19.56 3.13
C LEU A 221 -21.71 19.06 4.11
N SER A 222 -22.51 19.95 4.65
CA SER A 222 -23.65 19.58 5.48
C SER A 222 -24.70 18.84 4.65
N ASP A 223 -25.58 18.08 5.30
CA ASP A 223 -26.70 17.39 4.63
C ASP A 223 -27.60 18.38 3.86
N GLU A 224 -27.73 19.62 4.34
CA GLU A 224 -28.47 20.67 3.66
C GLU A 224 -27.77 21.15 2.37
N ASP A 225 -26.42 21.24 2.39
CA ASP A 225 -25.62 21.62 1.21
C ASP A 225 -25.61 20.49 0.16
N LEU A 226 -25.71 19.23 0.61
CA LEU A 226 -25.75 18.06 -0.27
C LEU A 226 -27.15 17.82 -0.88
N ARG A 227 -28.21 18.35 -0.27
CA ARG A 227 -29.59 18.15 -0.71
C ARG A 227 -29.85 18.53 -2.17
N PRO A 228 -29.43 19.72 -2.68
CA PRO A 228 -29.60 20.06 -4.09
C PRO A 228 -28.87 19.12 -5.03
N MET A 229 -27.72 18.61 -4.59
CA MET A 229 -26.91 17.66 -5.36
C MET A 229 -27.55 16.26 -5.35
N SER A 230 -28.11 15.83 -4.23
CA SER A 230 -28.88 14.59 -4.12
C SER A 230 -30.13 14.63 -5.02
N GLU A 231 -30.88 15.73 -4.98
CA GLU A 231 -32.05 15.97 -5.87
C GLU A 231 -31.64 16.00 -7.37
N ALA A 232 -30.48 16.58 -7.68
CA ALA A 232 -29.94 16.57 -9.05
C ALA A 232 -29.54 15.15 -9.50
N ILE A 233 -28.95 14.35 -8.63
CA ILE A 233 -28.59 12.94 -8.90
C ILE A 233 -29.87 12.11 -9.09
N GLU A 234 -30.88 12.25 -8.20
CA GLU A 234 -32.17 11.57 -8.38
C GLU A 234 -32.85 11.96 -9.70
N ASN A 235 -32.80 13.24 -10.06
CA ASN A 235 -33.32 13.70 -11.34
C ASN A 235 -32.54 13.12 -12.52
N MET A 236 -31.21 13.02 -12.41
CA MET A 236 -30.37 12.35 -13.41
C MET A 236 -30.73 10.86 -13.56
N ASP A 237 -30.92 10.15 -12.47
CA ASP A 237 -31.31 8.73 -12.48
C ASP A 237 -32.71 8.55 -13.07
N ASN A 238 -33.64 9.44 -12.77
CA ASN A 238 -34.97 9.48 -13.37
C ASN A 238 -34.91 9.74 -14.88
N ILE A 239 -34.07 10.70 -15.30
CA ILE A 239 -33.86 11.01 -16.73
C ILE A 239 -33.21 9.82 -17.43
N LYS A 240 -32.20 9.19 -16.81
CA LYS A 240 -31.54 7.99 -17.33
C LYS A 240 -32.53 6.83 -17.48
N SER A 241 -33.32 6.56 -16.45
CA SER A 241 -34.37 5.54 -16.50
C SER A 241 -35.37 5.79 -17.62
N ARG A 242 -35.80 7.05 -17.79
CA ARG A 242 -36.67 7.46 -18.92
C ARG A 242 -35.97 7.28 -20.27
N LEU A 243 -34.69 7.62 -20.37
CA LEU A 243 -33.90 7.45 -21.58
C LEU A 243 -33.79 5.96 -21.95
N ASP A 244 -33.52 5.11 -20.97
CA ASP A 244 -33.46 3.65 -21.14
C ASP A 244 -34.81 3.10 -21.61
N GLN A 245 -35.92 3.53 -20.99
CA GLN A 245 -37.28 3.16 -21.41
C GLN A 245 -37.59 3.62 -22.84
N LEU A 246 -37.20 4.86 -23.21
CA LEU A 246 -37.36 5.37 -24.56
C LEU A 246 -36.51 4.63 -25.57
N GLN A 247 -35.26 4.25 -25.20
CA GLN A 247 -34.41 3.44 -26.05
C GLN A 247 -34.99 2.04 -26.25
N GLU A 248 -35.52 1.43 -25.21
CA GLU A 248 -36.24 0.15 -25.30
C GLU A 248 -37.50 0.25 -26.16
N SER A 249 -38.31 1.32 -25.98
CA SER A 249 -39.48 1.59 -26.77
C SER A 249 -39.11 1.83 -28.26
N LYS A 250 -38.02 2.56 -28.49
CA LYS A 250 -37.50 2.75 -29.86
C LYS A 250 -37.05 1.42 -30.47
N LYS A 251 -36.30 0.59 -29.75
CA LYS A 251 -35.91 -0.75 -30.24
C LYS A 251 -37.11 -1.63 -30.54
N ALA A 252 -38.16 -1.56 -29.71
CA ALA A 252 -39.42 -2.27 -29.94
C ALA A 252 -40.15 -1.76 -31.18
N ALA A 253 -40.24 -0.43 -31.35
CA ALA A 253 -40.83 0.19 -32.51
C ALA A 253 -40.04 -0.11 -33.82
N ASP A 254 -38.70 -0.05 -33.74
CA ASP A 254 -37.82 -0.42 -34.85
C ASP A 254 -37.94 -1.92 -35.21
N ARG A 255 -38.19 -2.77 -34.20
CA ARG A 255 -38.49 -4.22 -34.43
C ARG A 255 -39.85 -4.38 -35.10
N LEU A 256 -40.86 -3.66 -34.61
CA LEU A 256 -42.21 -3.72 -35.18
C LEU A 256 -42.22 -3.19 -36.64
N GLY A 257 -41.50 -2.06 -36.86
CA GLY A 257 -41.32 -1.52 -38.22
C GLY A 257 -40.67 -2.54 -39.17
N ARG A 258 -39.59 -3.18 -38.68
CA ARG A 258 -38.91 -4.21 -39.46
C ARG A 258 -39.81 -5.43 -39.75
N GLU A 259 -40.64 -5.85 -38.82
CA GLU A 259 -41.58 -6.94 -39.03
C GLU A 259 -42.70 -6.52 -39.99
N PHE A 260 -43.17 -5.28 -39.88
CA PHE A 260 -44.14 -4.72 -40.80
C PHE A 260 -43.58 -4.57 -42.25
N ASP A 261 -42.33 -4.14 -42.38
CA ASP A 261 -41.64 -4.09 -43.67
C ASP A 261 -41.42 -5.47 -44.26
N LYS A 262 -41.08 -6.46 -43.43
CA LYS A 262 -41.02 -7.87 -43.86
C LYS A 262 -42.37 -8.38 -44.33
N TYR A 263 -43.43 -8.05 -43.60
CA TYR A 263 -44.79 -8.43 -43.98
C TYR A 263 -45.19 -7.81 -45.33
N ASN A 264 -44.91 -6.51 -45.53
CA ASN A 264 -45.17 -5.85 -46.80
C ASN A 264 -44.31 -6.40 -47.93
N THR A 265 -43.05 -6.68 -47.68
CA THR A 265 -42.15 -7.33 -48.65
C THR A 265 -42.62 -8.70 -48.98
N PHE A 266 -43.10 -9.48 -47.99
CA PHE A 266 -43.70 -10.79 -48.21
C PHE A 266 -44.97 -10.72 -49.08
N LEU A 267 -45.86 -9.76 -48.81
CA LEU A 267 -47.06 -9.53 -49.63
C LEU A 267 -46.75 -9.14 -51.09
N LEU A 268 -45.70 -8.32 -51.25
CA LEU A 268 -45.20 -7.98 -52.58
C LEU A 268 -44.57 -9.21 -53.26
N TRP A 269 -43.88 -10.00 -52.48
CA TRP A 269 -43.19 -11.22 -52.92
C TRP A 269 -44.12 -12.33 -53.37
N GLU A 270 -45.25 -12.52 -52.66
CA GLU A 270 -46.30 -13.47 -53.06
C GLU A 270 -46.81 -13.18 -54.44
N LYS A 271 -46.69 -11.94 -54.88
CA LYS A 271 -47.07 -11.48 -56.22
C LYS A 271 -45.95 -11.51 -57.25
N ALA A 272 -44.70 -11.42 -56.84
CA ALA A 272 -43.53 -11.29 -57.73
C ALA A 272 -42.85 -12.61 -58.10
N GLY A 273 -43.20 -13.69 -57.42
CA GLY A 273 -42.75 -15.04 -57.74
C GLY A 273 -41.55 -15.58 -56.96
N LYS A 274 -41.58 -16.90 -56.79
CA LYS A 274 -40.65 -17.68 -55.96
C LYS A 274 -39.18 -17.59 -56.39
N TYR A 275 -38.90 -17.12 -57.59
CA TYR A 275 -37.52 -17.07 -58.09
C TYR A 275 -36.64 -16.03 -57.37
N LEU A 276 -37.20 -14.83 -57.09
CA LEU A 276 -36.46 -13.77 -56.36
C LEU A 276 -36.22 -14.17 -54.90
N GLN A 277 -37.13 -14.94 -54.29
CA GLN A 277 -37.03 -15.37 -52.93
C GLN A 277 -35.82 -16.31 -52.70
N SER A 278 -35.65 -17.32 -53.52
CA SER A 278 -34.55 -18.26 -53.39
C SER A 278 -33.17 -17.61 -53.60
N ALA A 279 -33.07 -16.67 -54.55
CA ALA A 279 -31.83 -15.96 -54.82
C ALA A 279 -31.46 -15.01 -53.66
N GLU A 280 -32.47 -14.38 -53.05
CA GLU A 280 -32.25 -13.45 -51.93
C GLU A 280 -31.89 -14.22 -50.61
N GLU A 281 -32.51 -15.42 -50.46
CA GLU A 281 -32.17 -16.31 -49.34
C GLU A 281 -30.72 -16.82 -49.42
N VAL A 282 -30.24 -17.16 -50.61
CA VAL A 282 -28.85 -17.59 -50.83
C VAL A 282 -27.90 -16.45 -50.52
N VAL A 283 -28.16 -15.22 -50.99
CA VAL A 283 -27.30 -14.04 -50.72
C VAL A 283 -27.27 -13.74 -49.22
N LYS A 284 -28.39 -13.86 -48.50
CA LYS A 284 -28.41 -13.66 -47.03
C LYS A 284 -27.66 -14.78 -46.28
N ALA A 285 -27.78 -16.01 -46.72
CA ALA A 285 -27.07 -17.14 -46.13
C ALA A 285 -25.55 -16.98 -46.33
N GLU A 286 -25.09 -16.62 -47.51
CA GLU A 286 -23.69 -16.34 -47.81
C GLU A 286 -23.13 -15.18 -47.00
N ALA A 287 -23.93 -14.10 -46.79
CA ALA A 287 -23.52 -12.95 -45.98
C ALA A 287 -23.39 -13.31 -44.48
N GLU A 288 -24.32 -14.13 -43.97
CA GLU A 288 -24.31 -14.58 -42.58
C GLU A 288 -23.19 -15.61 -42.32
N GLU A 289 -22.93 -16.50 -43.27
CA GLU A 289 -21.78 -17.41 -43.23
C GLU A 289 -20.49 -16.64 -43.11
N LYS A 290 -20.27 -15.65 -43.96
CA LYS A 290 -19.05 -14.81 -43.92
C LYS A 290 -18.93 -14.02 -42.62
N ARG A 291 -20.03 -13.54 -42.05
CA ARG A 291 -20.06 -12.86 -40.75
C ARG A 291 -19.73 -13.82 -39.61
N LEU A 292 -20.29 -15.01 -39.61
CA LEU A 292 -20.04 -16.06 -38.62
C LEU A 292 -18.59 -16.54 -38.71
N GLU A 293 -18.08 -16.74 -39.93
CA GLU A 293 -16.65 -17.05 -40.12
C GLU A 293 -15.74 -15.99 -39.48
N SER A 294 -16.02 -14.70 -39.75
CA SER A 294 -15.26 -13.59 -39.13
C SER A 294 -15.39 -13.56 -37.62
N ALA A 295 -16.56 -13.80 -37.08
CA ALA A 295 -16.77 -13.86 -35.63
C ALA A 295 -16.09 -15.08 -34.99
N VAL A 296 -16.14 -16.23 -35.66
CA VAL A 296 -15.41 -17.43 -35.21
C VAL A 296 -13.92 -17.19 -35.17
N GLU A 297 -13.36 -16.53 -36.22
CA GLU A 297 -11.95 -16.18 -36.26
C GLU A 297 -11.56 -15.26 -35.10
N GLU A 298 -12.39 -14.25 -34.82
CA GLU A 298 -12.17 -13.34 -33.69
C GLU A 298 -12.22 -14.07 -32.33
N TYR A 299 -13.18 -14.95 -32.14
CA TYR A 299 -13.28 -15.78 -30.94
C TYR A 299 -12.11 -16.75 -30.79
N ILE A 300 -11.62 -17.33 -31.91
CA ILE A 300 -10.42 -18.19 -31.89
C ILE A 300 -9.21 -17.39 -31.41
N GLN A 301 -9.01 -16.14 -31.90
CA GLN A 301 -7.91 -15.29 -31.48
C GLN A 301 -8.03 -14.89 -30.00
N LEU A 302 -9.24 -14.56 -29.54
CA LEU A 302 -9.51 -14.27 -28.13
C LEU A 302 -9.26 -15.49 -27.24
N HIS A 303 -9.69 -16.67 -27.69
CA HIS A 303 -9.46 -17.93 -26.97
C HIS A 303 -7.97 -18.25 -26.85
N GLN A 304 -7.24 -18.16 -27.97
CA GLN A 304 -5.79 -18.37 -27.97
C GLN A 304 -5.09 -17.35 -27.04
N GLY A 305 -5.50 -16.07 -27.09
CA GLY A 305 -4.99 -15.05 -26.19
C GLY A 305 -5.30 -15.33 -24.72
N ALA A 306 -6.47 -15.87 -24.44
CA ALA A 306 -6.84 -16.29 -23.09
C ALA A 306 -6.06 -17.53 -22.63
N GLU A 307 -5.85 -18.49 -23.51
CA GLU A 307 -5.03 -19.68 -23.21
C GLU A 307 -3.58 -19.32 -22.91
N VAL A 308 -2.98 -18.40 -23.71
CA VAL A 308 -1.64 -17.90 -23.44
C VAL A 308 -1.58 -17.20 -22.08
N LYS A 309 -2.57 -16.34 -21.77
CA LYS A 309 -2.65 -15.70 -20.46
C LYS A 309 -2.81 -16.71 -19.33
N LEU A 310 -3.61 -17.73 -19.54
CA LEU A 310 -3.84 -18.78 -18.55
C LEU A 310 -2.59 -19.64 -18.33
N ALA A 311 -1.83 -19.91 -19.41
CA ALA A 311 -0.55 -20.60 -19.32
C ALA A 311 0.51 -19.75 -18.58
N THR A 312 0.58 -18.45 -18.87
CA THR A 312 1.48 -17.53 -18.14
C THR A 312 1.12 -17.44 -16.67
N LEU A 313 -0.18 -17.27 -16.35
CA LEU A 313 -0.65 -17.21 -14.96
C LEU A 313 -0.40 -18.53 -14.21
N LYS A 314 -0.59 -19.68 -14.87
CA LYS A 314 -0.23 -20.98 -14.26
C LYS A 314 1.27 -21.08 -13.99
N SER A 315 2.11 -20.66 -14.95
CA SER A 315 3.57 -20.64 -14.74
C SER A 315 3.98 -19.72 -13.60
N GLU A 316 3.34 -18.55 -13.49
CA GLU A 316 3.57 -17.64 -12.36
C GLU A 316 3.07 -18.25 -11.04
N GLN A 317 1.92 -18.91 -11.06
CA GLN A 317 1.38 -19.61 -9.88
C GLN A 317 2.32 -20.73 -9.42
N ASP A 318 2.82 -21.55 -10.34
CA ASP A 318 3.77 -22.62 -10.04
C ASP A 318 5.08 -22.07 -9.48
N ALA A 319 5.62 -20.98 -10.08
CA ALA A 319 6.80 -20.32 -9.57
C ALA A 319 6.60 -19.75 -8.16
N LEU A 320 5.44 -19.14 -7.91
CA LEU A 320 5.07 -18.64 -6.58
C LEU A 320 4.91 -19.78 -5.57
N GLN A 321 4.35 -20.91 -6.00
CA GLN A 321 4.14 -22.08 -5.14
C GLN A 321 5.47 -22.75 -4.76
N VAL A 322 6.42 -22.81 -5.71
CA VAL A 322 7.79 -23.26 -5.42
C VAL A 322 8.45 -22.31 -4.41
N LYS A 323 8.37 -21.00 -4.65
CA LYS A 323 8.92 -19.98 -3.76
C LYS A 323 8.28 -20.00 -2.37
N GLN A 324 6.97 -20.25 -2.31
CA GLN A 324 6.26 -20.47 -1.05
C GLN A 324 6.76 -21.72 -0.32
N GLY A 325 6.98 -22.81 -1.08
CA GLY A 325 7.54 -24.07 -0.54
C GLY A 325 8.96 -23.86 0.02
N GLU A 326 9.80 -23.13 -0.71
CA GLU A 326 11.16 -22.80 -0.26
C GLU A 326 11.14 -21.90 0.99
N LEU A 327 10.25 -20.91 1.03
CA LEU A 327 10.06 -20.06 2.20
C LEU A 327 9.54 -20.83 3.42
N MET A 328 8.64 -21.79 3.21
CA MET A 328 8.16 -22.67 4.30
C MET A 328 9.21 -23.65 4.81
N GLN A 329 10.18 -24.01 3.97
CA GLN A 329 11.31 -24.87 4.38
C GLN A 329 12.44 -24.10 5.06
N HIS A 330 12.40 -22.75 5.00
CA HIS A 330 13.41 -21.92 5.63
C HIS A 330 13.37 -22.11 7.17
N ASP A 331 14.55 -22.26 7.75
CA ASP A 331 14.68 -22.51 9.20
C ASP A 331 13.95 -21.49 10.07
N SER A 332 13.84 -20.26 9.61
CA SER A 332 13.06 -19.19 10.27
C SER A 332 11.58 -19.52 10.39
N PHE A 333 10.99 -20.18 9.39
CA PHE A 333 9.58 -20.58 9.43
C PHE A 333 9.34 -21.72 10.42
N ARG A 334 10.28 -22.69 10.42
CA ARG A 334 10.27 -23.79 11.39
C ARG A 334 10.46 -23.30 12.82
N ILE A 335 11.28 -22.27 13.00
CA ILE A 335 11.51 -21.66 14.31
C ILE A 335 10.23 -20.92 14.75
N MET A 336 9.56 -20.20 13.83
CA MET A 336 8.29 -19.51 14.13
C MET A 336 7.16 -20.50 14.48
N GLU A 337 7.07 -21.61 13.75
CA GLU A 337 6.09 -22.66 14.04
C GLU A 337 6.36 -23.32 15.42
N ARG A 338 7.63 -23.57 15.73
CA ARG A 338 8.03 -24.04 17.07
C ARG A 338 7.72 -23.01 18.16
N LEU A 339 7.98 -21.72 17.90
CA LEU A 339 7.68 -20.64 18.82
C LEU A 339 6.18 -20.55 19.09
N ASN A 340 5.35 -20.59 18.05
CA ASN A 340 3.91 -20.62 18.20
C ASN A 340 3.42 -21.84 18.98
N LYS A 341 4.02 -23.01 18.75
CA LYS A 341 3.72 -24.22 19.54
C LYS A 341 4.10 -24.03 21.00
N HIS A 342 5.30 -23.53 21.26
CA HIS A 342 5.77 -23.32 22.64
C HIS A 342 4.98 -22.22 23.36
N THR A 343 4.47 -21.19 22.64
CA THR A 343 3.57 -20.20 23.27
C THR A 343 2.22 -20.78 23.65
N VAL A 344 1.69 -21.71 22.86
CA VAL A 344 0.47 -22.44 23.20
C VAL A 344 0.72 -23.37 24.39
N ASP A 345 1.80 -24.15 24.33
CA ASP A 345 2.20 -25.05 25.41
C ASP A 345 2.43 -24.29 26.74
N LEU A 346 3.07 -23.12 26.68
CA LEU A 346 3.26 -22.22 27.84
C LEU A 346 1.93 -21.77 28.44
N ALA A 347 0.98 -21.35 27.58
CA ALA A 347 -0.34 -20.92 28.04
C ALA A 347 -1.14 -22.07 28.69
N GLU A 348 -0.95 -23.31 28.21
CA GLU A 348 -1.53 -24.50 28.84
C GLU A 348 -0.87 -24.81 30.18
N TRP A 349 0.44 -24.74 30.24
CA TRP A 349 1.19 -24.97 31.50
C TRP A 349 0.92 -23.89 32.54
N GLU A 350 0.74 -22.63 32.16
CA GLU A 350 0.33 -21.57 33.06
C GLU A 350 -1.06 -21.83 33.66
N LYS A 351 -2.01 -22.31 32.83
CA LYS A 351 -3.33 -22.74 33.31
C LYS A 351 -3.23 -23.93 34.28
N GLU A 352 -2.43 -24.92 33.92
CA GLU A 352 -2.24 -26.08 34.77
C GLU A 352 -1.56 -25.72 36.10
N LYS A 353 -0.57 -24.81 36.03
CA LYS A 353 0.08 -24.23 37.22
C LYS A 353 -0.90 -23.51 38.14
N ALA A 354 -1.76 -22.64 37.52
CA ALA A 354 -2.77 -21.92 38.30
C ALA A 354 -3.76 -22.88 38.98
N LEU A 355 -4.17 -23.94 38.28
CA LEU A 355 -5.04 -24.97 38.87
C LEU A 355 -4.36 -25.73 40.01
N LYS A 356 -3.06 -26.04 39.86
CA LYS A 356 -2.29 -26.72 40.93
C LYS A 356 -2.06 -25.80 42.12
N ILE A 357 -1.80 -24.51 41.90
CA ILE A 357 -1.67 -23.53 42.99
C ILE A 357 -2.98 -23.42 43.75
N GLY A 358 -4.12 -23.24 43.05
CA GLY A 358 -5.43 -23.19 43.69
C GLY A 358 -5.80 -24.48 44.43
N ALA A 359 -5.33 -25.63 43.94
CA ALA A 359 -5.50 -26.91 44.65
C ALA A 359 -4.61 -27.04 45.91
N VAL A 360 -3.46 -26.38 45.91
CA VAL A 360 -2.58 -26.31 47.09
C VAL A 360 -3.19 -25.38 48.15
N GLU A 361 -3.61 -24.18 47.74
CA GLU A 361 -4.27 -23.22 48.63
C GLU A 361 -5.53 -23.80 49.27
N GLN A 362 -6.35 -24.56 48.51
CA GLN A 362 -7.50 -25.27 49.08
C GLN A 362 -7.14 -26.40 50.07
N LYS A 363 -5.92 -26.93 49.95
CA LYS A 363 -5.44 -27.92 50.91
C LYS A 363 -4.90 -27.26 52.19
N GLU A 364 -4.23 -26.12 52.04
CA GLU A 364 -3.71 -25.35 53.19
C GLU A 364 -4.85 -24.70 54.01
N GLU A 365 -5.99 -24.39 53.40
CA GLU A 365 -7.20 -23.93 54.14
C GLU A 365 -7.96 -25.06 54.87
N ARG A 366 -7.58 -26.33 54.60
CA ARG A 366 -8.23 -27.52 55.23
C ARG A 366 -7.39 -28.18 56.31
N GLU A 367 -6.14 -27.74 56.54
CA GLU A 367 -5.34 -28.06 57.70
C GLU A 367 -5.46 -26.94 58.77
#